data_f30750df8ed5297dc1c202d5dc7fe1b5
#
_entry.id   f30750df8ed5297dc1c202d5dc7fe1b5
#
_cell.length_a   1.000
_cell.length_b   1.000
_cell.length_c   1.000
_cell.angle_alpha   90.00
_cell.angle_beta   90.00
_cell.angle_gamma   90.00
#
_symmetry.space_group_name_H-M   'P 1'
#
loop_
_entity.id
_entity.type
_entity.pdbx_description
1 polymer ?
#
loop_
_entity_poly.entity_id
_entity_poly.type
_entity_poly.pdbx_seq_one_letter_code
_entity_poly.pdbx_strand_id
1 'polypeptide(L)'
;MKISALRWLYQKHQAWGLTASIDLSGCDHQLIQSPQAIRNFVTKMIAAIGMKTHGPMHLEKFAEGHLEGYSAMQFLETSSLTIHFDHIIKDRAFIDIFSCKFFDPKKAEQFSKKYFKAKKSKIKTIIRY
;
A
#
# COMPACT_ATOMS: atom_id res chain seq x y z
N MET A 1 2.91 16.69 5.98
CA MET A 1 4.01 16.72 6.96
C MET A 1 5.29 16.20 6.30
N LYS A 2 6.41 16.87 6.50
CA LYS A 2 7.69 16.43 5.98
C LYS A 2 8.14 15.14 6.67
N ILE A 3 8.87 14.31 5.95
CA ILE A 3 9.37 13.04 6.49
C ILE A 3 10.24 13.24 7.74
N SER A 4 11.04 14.30 7.78
CA SER A 4 11.87 14.61 8.94
C SER A 4 11.05 14.91 10.18
N ALA A 5 9.94 15.64 10.03
CA ALA A 5 9.04 15.95 11.14
C ALA A 5 8.30 14.69 11.62
N LEU A 6 7.86 13.85 10.69
CA LEU A 6 7.19 12.60 11.02
C LEU A 6 8.14 11.66 11.78
N ARG A 7 9.37 11.53 11.29
CA ARG A 7 10.40 10.70 11.94
C ARG A 7 10.70 11.19 13.35
N TRP A 8 10.78 12.53 13.50
CA TRP A 8 11.05 13.12 14.80
C TRP A 8 9.93 12.80 15.80
N LEU A 9 8.67 12.96 15.39
CA LEU A 9 7.52 12.63 16.24
C LEU A 9 7.50 11.15 16.59
N TYR A 10 7.78 10.29 15.62
CA TYR A 10 7.83 8.85 15.82
C TYR A 10 8.86 8.48 16.90
N GLN A 11 10.06 9.03 16.79
CA GLN A 11 11.16 8.74 17.71
C GLN A 11 10.94 9.36 19.08
N LYS A 12 10.49 10.63 19.13
CA LYS A 12 10.25 11.35 20.38
C LYS A 12 9.25 10.63 21.28
N HIS A 13 8.18 10.13 20.70
CA HIS A 13 7.12 9.47 21.46
C HIS A 13 7.31 7.96 21.55
N GLN A 14 8.43 7.44 21.09
CA GLN A 14 8.73 6.01 21.11
C GLN A 14 7.54 5.21 20.53
N ALA A 15 7.05 5.63 19.37
CA ALA A 15 5.90 5.03 18.74
C ALA A 15 6.14 3.55 18.45
N TRP A 16 5.08 2.75 18.58
CA TRP A 16 5.16 1.32 18.29
C TRP A 16 5.16 1.06 16.80
N GLY A 17 4.40 1.85 16.05
CA GLY A 17 4.29 1.63 14.63
C GLY A 17 3.72 2.82 13.87
N LEU A 18 3.67 2.67 12.55
CA LEU A 18 3.19 3.68 11.61
C LEU A 18 2.22 3.04 10.63
N THR A 19 1.08 3.68 10.43
CA THR A 19 0.09 3.27 9.43
C THR A 19 0.06 4.29 8.30
N ALA A 20 0.07 3.81 7.06
CA ALA A 20 -0.17 4.63 5.90
C ALA A 20 -1.32 4.02 5.10
N SER A 21 -2.34 4.81 4.82
CA SER A 21 -3.45 4.43 3.94
C SER A 21 -3.36 5.28 2.68
N ILE A 22 -3.21 4.61 1.54
CA ILE A 22 -3.01 5.23 0.24
C ILE A 22 -4.19 4.88 -0.65
N ASP A 23 -4.88 5.90 -1.15
CA ASP A 23 -5.99 5.75 -2.09
C ASP A 23 -5.56 6.25 -3.45
N LEU A 24 -5.57 5.37 -4.43
CA LEU A 24 -5.28 5.71 -5.83
C LEU A 24 -6.57 5.72 -6.64
N SER A 25 -6.69 6.65 -7.58
CA SER A 25 -7.80 6.67 -8.53
C SER A 25 -7.30 6.96 -9.94
N GLY A 26 -8.06 6.48 -10.94
CA GLY A 26 -7.66 6.58 -12.32
C GLY A 26 -6.41 5.75 -12.62
N CYS A 27 -6.30 4.57 -12.00
CA CYS A 27 -5.21 3.62 -12.28
C CYS A 27 -5.35 3.03 -13.69
N ASP A 28 -4.25 2.46 -14.17
CA ASP A 28 -4.28 1.69 -15.42
C ASP A 28 -5.21 0.49 -15.24
N HIS A 29 -6.24 0.42 -16.08
CA HIS A 29 -7.30 -0.59 -15.97
C HIS A 29 -6.78 -2.02 -16.10
N GLN A 30 -5.77 -2.23 -16.93
CA GLN A 30 -5.19 -3.56 -17.15
C GLN A 30 -4.32 -3.98 -15.96
N LEU A 31 -3.51 -3.07 -15.43
CA LEU A 31 -2.59 -3.40 -14.33
C LEU A 31 -3.32 -3.85 -13.08
N ILE A 32 -4.43 -3.19 -12.74
CA ILE A 32 -5.17 -3.54 -11.51
C ILE A 32 -6.00 -4.81 -11.63
N GLN A 33 -6.00 -5.42 -12.82
CA GLN A 33 -6.66 -6.70 -13.07
C GLN A 33 -5.66 -7.81 -13.39
N SER A 34 -4.37 -7.55 -13.32
CA SER A 34 -3.33 -8.52 -13.64
C SER A 34 -2.73 -9.11 -12.37
N PRO A 35 -2.97 -10.40 -12.08
CA PRO A 35 -2.33 -11.07 -10.94
C PRO A 35 -0.82 -10.91 -10.93
N GLN A 36 -0.18 -11.04 -12.09
CA GLN A 36 1.27 -10.90 -12.22
C GLN A 36 1.73 -9.50 -11.86
N ALA A 37 1.03 -8.47 -12.38
CA ALA A 37 1.37 -7.08 -12.09
C ALA A 37 1.20 -6.76 -10.61
N ILE A 38 0.12 -7.27 -9.99
CA ILE A 38 -0.15 -7.05 -8.56
C ILE A 38 0.93 -7.71 -7.72
N ARG A 39 1.33 -8.95 -8.02
CA ARG A 39 2.41 -9.64 -7.32
C ARG A 39 3.73 -8.90 -7.43
N ASN A 40 4.07 -8.45 -8.63
CA ASN A 40 5.29 -7.67 -8.86
C ASN A 40 5.26 -6.35 -8.10
N PHE A 41 4.10 -5.69 -8.05
CA PHE A 41 3.95 -4.45 -7.31
C PHE A 41 4.26 -4.66 -5.83
N VAL A 42 3.65 -5.66 -5.21
CA VAL A 42 3.83 -5.93 -3.78
C VAL A 42 5.31 -6.17 -3.47
N THR A 43 5.96 -7.03 -4.24
CA THR A 43 7.38 -7.35 -4.06
C THR A 43 8.26 -6.10 -4.18
N LYS A 44 8.02 -5.28 -5.21
CA LYS A 44 8.82 -4.08 -5.46
C LYS A 44 8.55 -2.98 -4.45
N MET A 45 7.28 -2.80 -4.05
CA MET A 45 6.90 -1.81 -3.06
C MET A 45 7.58 -2.10 -1.71
N ILE A 46 7.52 -3.34 -1.27
CA ILE A 46 8.09 -3.76 0.02
C ILE A 46 9.59 -3.48 0.04
N ALA A 47 10.30 -3.82 -1.04
CA ALA A 47 11.72 -3.53 -1.17
C ALA A 47 11.98 -2.01 -1.19
N ALA A 48 11.14 -1.25 -1.90
CA ALA A 48 11.31 0.20 -2.03
C ALA A 48 11.21 0.93 -0.70
N ILE A 49 10.38 0.46 0.23
CA ILE A 49 10.26 1.05 1.57
C ILE A 49 11.19 0.40 2.61
N GLY A 50 12.13 -0.44 2.14
CA GLY A 50 13.16 -1.01 3.00
C GLY A 50 12.70 -2.14 3.91
N MET A 51 11.70 -2.90 3.48
CA MET A 51 11.13 -4.00 4.26
C MET A 51 11.33 -5.34 3.58
N LYS A 52 11.01 -6.41 4.30
CA LYS A 52 11.10 -7.80 3.80
C LYS A 52 9.78 -8.51 4.01
N THR A 53 9.45 -9.40 3.08
CA THR A 53 8.25 -10.22 3.17
C THR A 53 8.42 -11.32 4.21
N HIS A 54 7.29 -11.72 4.81
CA HIS A 54 7.21 -12.88 5.69
C HIS A 54 6.08 -13.78 5.17
N GLY A 55 6.43 -14.98 4.74
CA GLY A 55 5.47 -15.93 4.22
C GLY A 55 4.94 -15.59 2.82
N PRO A 56 3.95 -16.36 2.36
CA PRO A 56 3.41 -16.17 1.02
C PRO A 56 2.48 -14.97 0.92
N MET A 57 2.33 -14.45 -0.31
CA MET A 57 1.33 -13.44 -0.59
C MET A 57 0.01 -14.12 -0.96
N HIS A 58 -1.08 -13.65 -0.36
CA HIS A 58 -2.43 -14.09 -0.71
C HIS A 58 -3.01 -13.11 -1.71
N LEU A 59 -3.46 -13.62 -2.85
CA LEU A 59 -4.06 -12.82 -3.92
C LEU A 59 -5.29 -13.56 -4.42
N GLU A 60 -6.46 -12.92 -4.30
CA GLU A 60 -7.72 -13.51 -4.71
C GLU A 60 -8.60 -12.48 -5.41
N LYS A 61 -9.42 -12.95 -6.34
CA LYS A 61 -10.48 -12.15 -6.94
C LYS A 61 -11.81 -12.63 -6.38
N PHE A 62 -12.56 -11.74 -5.74
CA PHE A 62 -13.82 -12.13 -5.11
C PHE A 62 -14.80 -10.95 -5.04
N ALA A 63 -15.93 -11.15 -4.35
CA ALA A 63 -17.08 -10.26 -4.26
C ALA A 63 -17.92 -10.28 -5.53
N GLU A 64 -18.98 -9.49 -5.58
CA GLU A 64 -19.96 -9.51 -6.66
C GLU A 64 -20.32 -8.10 -7.10
N GLY A 65 -20.79 -7.98 -8.35
CA GLY A 65 -21.22 -6.71 -8.91
C GLY A 65 -20.10 -5.70 -8.94
N HIS A 66 -20.39 -4.47 -8.52
CA HIS A 66 -19.40 -3.40 -8.53
C HIS A 66 -18.29 -3.56 -7.48
N LEU A 67 -18.44 -4.52 -6.57
CA LEU A 67 -17.42 -4.80 -5.55
C LEU A 67 -16.44 -5.88 -5.99
N GLU A 68 -16.68 -6.56 -7.11
CA GLU A 68 -15.79 -7.60 -7.60
C GLU A 68 -14.42 -7.01 -7.95
N GLY A 69 -13.37 -7.64 -7.51
CA GLY A 69 -12.00 -7.24 -7.83
C GLY A 69 -10.97 -8.06 -7.09
N TYR A 70 -9.71 -7.81 -7.42
CA TYR A 70 -8.60 -8.44 -6.74
C TYR A 70 -8.34 -7.80 -5.40
N SER A 71 -7.92 -8.63 -4.45
CA SER A 71 -7.39 -8.19 -3.16
C SER A 71 -6.14 -8.97 -2.85
N ALA A 72 -5.15 -8.31 -2.25
CA ALA A 72 -3.89 -8.93 -1.89
C ALA A 72 -3.57 -8.66 -0.43
N MET A 73 -2.92 -9.63 0.23
CA MET A 73 -2.45 -9.50 1.60
C MET A 73 -1.08 -10.13 1.71
N GLN A 74 -0.14 -9.40 2.30
CA GLN A 74 1.23 -9.84 2.49
C GLN A 74 1.69 -9.49 3.90
N PHE A 75 2.08 -10.50 4.67
CA PHE A 75 2.79 -10.24 5.93
C PHE A 75 4.21 -9.79 5.64
N LEU A 76 4.68 -8.85 6.45
CA LEU A 76 6.05 -8.37 6.45
C LEU A 76 6.72 -8.82 7.74
N GLU A 77 8.05 -8.86 7.77
CA GLU A 77 8.78 -9.20 9.00
C GLU A 77 8.38 -8.26 10.15
N THR A 78 8.00 -7.05 9.82
CA THR A 78 7.65 -6.02 10.80
C THR A 78 6.17 -5.68 10.82
N SER A 79 5.33 -6.26 9.93
CA SER A 79 3.88 -5.94 9.91
C SER A 79 3.12 -6.55 8.74
N SER A 80 2.34 -5.71 8.03
CA SER A 80 1.47 -6.20 6.96
C SER A 80 1.17 -5.12 5.92
N LEU A 81 0.81 -5.59 4.74
CA LEU A 81 0.33 -4.77 3.63
C LEU A 81 -0.91 -5.43 3.05
N THR A 82 -1.97 -4.65 2.86
CA THR A 82 -3.18 -5.11 2.18
C THR A 82 -3.53 -4.17 1.05
N ILE A 83 -4.12 -4.73 -0.02
CA ILE A 83 -4.58 -3.93 -1.16
C ILE A 83 -5.91 -4.46 -1.62
N HIS A 84 -6.84 -3.53 -1.93
CA HIS A 84 -8.09 -3.84 -2.58
C HIS A 84 -8.20 -3.03 -3.86
N PHE A 85 -8.64 -3.66 -4.94
CA PHE A 85 -8.73 -3.01 -6.25
C PHE A 85 -10.19 -2.90 -6.70
N ASP A 86 -10.51 -1.76 -7.31
CA ASP A 86 -11.79 -1.52 -7.97
C ASP A 86 -11.51 -1.23 -9.44
N HIS A 87 -11.80 -2.20 -10.31
CA HIS A 87 -11.66 -2.03 -11.76
C HIS A 87 -12.98 -1.71 -12.45
N ILE A 88 -14.07 -1.58 -11.69
CA ILE A 88 -15.41 -1.45 -12.28
C ILE A 88 -15.86 0.01 -12.31
N ILE A 89 -15.65 0.76 -11.23
CA ILE A 89 -16.21 2.11 -11.12
C ILE A 89 -15.22 3.20 -11.52
N LYS A 90 -14.06 3.24 -10.89
CA LYS A 90 -13.10 4.34 -11.08
C LYS A 90 -11.65 3.91 -11.21
N ASP A 91 -11.40 2.62 -11.40
CA ASP A 91 -10.02 2.10 -11.47
C ASP A 91 -9.21 2.57 -10.25
N ARG A 92 -9.63 2.12 -9.07
CA ARG A 92 -9.04 2.54 -7.79
C ARG A 92 -8.22 1.42 -7.16
N ALA A 93 -7.29 1.82 -6.32
CA ALA A 93 -6.56 0.91 -5.46
C ALA A 93 -6.52 1.50 -4.05
N PHE A 94 -6.82 0.68 -3.05
CA PHE A 94 -6.80 1.05 -1.64
C PHE A 94 -5.71 0.23 -0.97
N ILE A 95 -4.62 0.90 -0.57
CA ILE A 95 -3.42 0.26 -0.04
C ILE A 95 -3.24 0.66 1.40
N ASP A 96 -3.11 -0.32 2.29
CA ASP A 96 -2.87 -0.10 3.70
C ASP A 96 -1.57 -0.77 4.13
N ILE A 97 -0.68 -0.01 4.73
CA ILE A 97 0.59 -0.50 5.26
C ILE A 97 0.64 -0.17 6.74
N PHE A 98 0.82 -1.20 7.57
CA PHE A 98 1.11 -1.01 8.99
C PHE A 98 2.45 -1.66 9.28
N SER A 99 3.36 -0.92 9.93
CA SER A 99 4.67 -1.45 10.27
C SER A 99 5.15 -0.95 11.63
N CYS A 100 5.78 -1.86 12.39
CA CYS A 100 6.47 -1.49 13.62
C CYS A 100 7.90 -0.98 13.33
N LYS A 101 8.31 -0.95 12.08
CA LYS A 101 9.53 -0.30 11.63
C LYS A 101 9.16 0.98 10.88
N PHE A 102 9.87 2.07 11.16
CA PHE A 102 9.61 3.32 10.45
C PHE A 102 9.86 3.16 8.95
N PHE A 103 8.97 3.74 8.16
CA PHE A 103 9.12 3.82 6.70
C PHE A 103 8.66 5.20 6.22
N ASP A 104 9.00 5.55 4.98
CA ASP A 104 8.60 6.81 4.38
C ASP A 104 7.25 6.65 3.67
N PRO A 105 6.14 7.20 4.23
CA PRO A 105 4.82 7.06 3.61
C PRO A 105 4.74 7.73 2.23
N LYS A 106 5.43 8.85 2.05
CA LYS A 106 5.44 9.56 0.76
C LYS A 106 6.10 8.72 -0.33
N LYS A 107 7.16 8.01 0.02
CA LYS A 107 7.83 7.12 -0.93
C LYS A 107 6.90 5.99 -1.35
N ALA A 108 6.14 5.43 -0.39
CA ALA A 108 5.14 4.41 -0.69
C ALA A 108 4.04 4.95 -1.61
N GLU A 109 3.55 6.16 -1.34
CA GLU A 109 2.52 6.80 -2.18
C GLU A 109 3.02 7.04 -3.59
N GLN A 110 4.19 7.62 -3.74
CA GLN A 110 4.78 7.96 -5.04
C GLN A 110 5.06 6.71 -5.86
N PHE A 111 5.60 5.69 -5.23
CA PHE A 111 5.86 4.40 -5.90
C PHE A 111 4.55 3.77 -6.40
N SER A 112 3.53 3.74 -5.56
CA SER A 112 2.22 3.16 -5.91
C SER A 112 1.57 3.91 -7.06
N LYS A 113 1.56 5.23 -6.99
CA LYS A 113 0.97 6.09 -8.02
C LYS A 113 1.65 5.87 -9.36
N LYS A 114 2.96 5.82 -9.37
CA LYS A 114 3.74 5.62 -10.59
C LYS A 114 3.54 4.23 -11.16
N TYR A 115 3.57 3.21 -10.31
CA TYR A 115 3.45 1.81 -10.77
C TYR A 115 2.11 1.56 -11.46
N PHE A 116 1.01 1.98 -10.83
CA PHE A 116 -0.33 1.77 -11.37
C PHE A 116 -0.79 2.89 -12.31
N LYS A 117 0.09 3.84 -12.62
CA LYS A 117 -0.19 4.98 -13.50
C LYS A 117 -1.45 5.73 -13.07
N ALA A 118 -1.63 5.89 -11.78
CA ALA A 118 -2.81 6.54 -11.22
C ALA A 118 -2.80 8.04 -11.51
N LYS A 119 -3.98 8.59 -11.80
CA LYS A 119 -4.14 10.01 -12.05
C LYS A 119 -4.11 10.82 -10.77
N LYS A 120 -4.62 10.26 -9.68
CA LYS A 120 -4.70 10.92 -8.38
C LYS A 120 -4.29 9.96 -7.27
N SER A 121 -3.72 10.52 -6.20
CA SER A 121 -3.43 9.78 -4.99
C SER A 121 -3.73 10.62 -3.77
N LYS A 122 -4.14 9.95 -2.69
CA LYS A 122 -4.31 10.54 -1.36
C LYS A 122 -3.60 9.65 -0.37
N ILE A 123 -3.08 10.24 0.70
CA ILE A 123 -2.44 9.47 1.76
C ILE A 123 -2.85 10.01 3.12
N LYS A 124 -3.11 9.09 4.04
CA LYS A 124 -3.27 9.39 5.47
C LYS A 124 -2.24 8.59 6.23
N THR A 125 -1.60 9.24 7.20
CA THR A 125 -0.56 8.63 8.01
C THR A 125 -0.94 8.75 9.47
N ILE A 126 -0.82 7.64 10.20
CA ILE A 126 -1.16 7.59 11.63
C ILE A 126 0.03 7.01 12.38
N ILE A 127 0.55 7.77 13.34
CA ILE A 127 1.56 7.25 14.26
C ILE A 127 0.82 6.43 15.31
N ARG A 128 1.28 5.21 15.55
CA ARG A 128 0.64 4.29 16.50
C ARG A 128 1.53 4.15 17.73
N TYR A 129 0.97 4.51 18.87
CA TYR A 129 1.69 4.53 20.14
C TYR A 129 1.52 3.26 20.95
#